data_f8e5151c405135b97303fb3b7c647c52
#
_entry.id   f8e5151c405135b97303fb3b7c647c52
#
_cell.length_a   1.000
_cell.length_b   1.000
_cell.length_c   1.000
_cell.angle_alpha   90.00
_cell.angle_beta   90.00
_cell.angle_gamma   90.00
#
_symmetry.space_group_name_H-M   'P 1'
#
loop_
_entity.id
_entity.type
_entity.pdbx_description
1 polymer ?
#
loop_
_entity_poly.entity_id
_entity_poly.type
_entity_poly.pdbx_seq_one_letter_code
_entity_poly.pdbx_strand_id
1 'polypeptide(L)'
;MKKINTFAALLLMAAAAMFSTSCENDNINPYDYVNNGGNGSEGNENQGSKDVITTKVAEYPKGSLVWSKDTTLSESVEIPVGTSLYIEPGVTVTCRSEVQVPVEIVVLGNLYCLGTAEKPVTITSDTKKPADWGGIICGYNSEEVVLNHVDVAYAGATPTESSASFQNKLFKTTIDGGVPAFHFCNVNGKFVMANSFFHDNYNDQTYFTGGNGLIINNIFADSGNAADGGEAINVKAGCKLDVANNRS
;
A
#
# COMPACT_ATOMS: atom_id res chain seq x y z
N MET A 1 -2.29 32.05 15.09
CA MET A 1 -2.93 31.64 13.83
C MET A 1 -1.90 30.81 13.06
N LYS A 2 -2.07 29.49 13.03
CA LYS A 2 -1.18 28.58 12.30
C LYS A 2 -1.55 28.61 10.82
N LYS A 3 -0.63 29.04 9.96
CA LYS A 3 -0.77 28.84 8.50
C LYS A 3 -0.70 27.34 8.24
N ILE A 4 -1.81 26.73 7.92
CA ILE A 4 -1.86 25.37 7.41
C ILE A 4 -1.22 25.43 6.03
N ASN A 5 -0.13 24.69 5.83
CA ASN A 5 0.58 24.67 4.57
C ASN A 5 -0.36 24.15 3.48
N THR A 6 -0.68 25.00 2.53
CA THR A 6 -1.66 24.77 1.45
C THR A 6 -1.30 23.57 0.57
N PHE A 7 -0.05 23.11 0.58
CA PHE A 7 0.41 21.98 -0.23
C PHE A 7 0.07 20.61 0.35
N ALA A 8 0.18 20.43 1.67
CA ALA A 8 -0.27 19.19 2.30
C ALA A 8 -1.79 19.03 2.18
N ALA A 9 -2.51 20.18 2.28
CA ALA A 9 -3.95 20.22 2.03
C ALA A 9 -4.30 19.88 0.56
N LEU A 10 -3.44 20.21 -0.41
CA LEU A 10 -3.69 19.92 -1.83
C LEU A 10 -3.51 18.42 -2.15
N LEU A 11 -2.52 17.76 -1.55
CA LEU A 11 -2.33 16.30 -1.72
C LEU A 11 -3.46 15.51 -1.03
N LEU A 12 -3.87 15.93 0.18
CA LEU A 12 -5.04 15.39 0.86
C LEU A 12 -6.34 15.68 0.10
N MET A 13 -6.47 16.89 -0.50
CA MET A 13 -7.66 17.24 -1.30
C MET A 13 -7.73 16.47 -2.62
N ALA A 14 -6.60 16.14 -3.26
CA ALA A 14 -6.62 15.35 -4.48
C ALA A 14 -7.06 13.90 -4.19
N ALA A 15 -6.54 13.29 -3.13
CA ALA A 15 -7.00 11.97 -2.69
C ALA A 15 -8.45 12.02 -2.19
N ALA A 16 -8.84 13.06 -1.44
CA ALA A 16 -10.21 13.26 -0.98
C ALA A 16 -11.19 13.54 -2.14
N ALA A 17 -10.77 14.27 -3.18
CA ALA A 17 -11.61 14.52 -4.36
C ALA A 17 -11.90 13.26 -5.16
N MET A 18 -10.96 12.30 -5.22
CA MET A 18 -11.20 11.02 -5.88
C MET A 18 -12.28 10.17 -5.20
N PHE A 19 -12.49 10.33 -3.90
CA PHE A 19 -13.44 9.54 -3.13
C PHE A 19 -14.77 10.24 -2.83
N SER A 20 -14.83 11.57 -2.97
CA SER A 20 -16.06 12.33 -2.69
C SER A 20 -17.05 12.35 -3.85
N THR A 21 -16.66 11.90 -5.04
CA THR A 21 -17.50 11.93 -6.25
C THR A 21 -18.09 10.58 -6.63
N SER A 22 -17.78 9.51 -5.91
CA SER A 22 -18.24 8.15 -6.26
C SER A 22 -19.75 7.89 -6.02
N CYS A 23 -20.49 8.84 -5.47
CA CYS A 23 -21.91 8.66 -5.20
C CYS A 23 -22.87 9.45 -6.10
N GLU A 24 -22.40 10.35 -6.98
CA GLU A 24 -23.31 11.20 -7.76
C GLU A 24 -22.93 11.46 -9.23
N ASN A 25 -21.94 10.80 -9.80
CA ASN A 25 -21.64 11.01 -11.22
C ASN A 25 -21.17 9.71 -11.91
N ASP A 26 -22.09 9.07 -12.61
CA ASP A 26 -21.89 7.81 -13.35
C ASP A 26 -20.93 7.92 -14.56
N ASN A 27 -20.18 9.00 -14.69
CA ASN A 27 -19.34 9.28 -15.86
C ASN A 27 -17.85 9.49 -15.55
N ILE A 28 -17.37 9.16 -14.35
CA ILE A 28 -15.93 9.18 -14.09
C ILE A 28 -15.38 7.80 -14.45
N ASN A 29 -14.73 7.73 -15.60
CA ASN A 29 -13.99 6.55 -16.03
C ASN A 29 -12.70 6.47 -15.18
N PRO A 30 -12.56 5.47 -14.29
CA PRO A 30 -11.34 5.30 -13.49
C PRO A 30 -10.08 5.10 -14.35
N TYR A 31 -10.27 4.76 -15.64
CA TYR A 31 -9.17 4.63 -16.61
C TYR A 31 -8.54 5.96 -17.02
N ASP A 32 -9.21 7.09 -16.82
CA ASP A 32 -8.67 8.41 -17.15
C ASP A 32 -7.52 8.82 -16.21
N TYR A 33 -7.42 8.17 -15.05
CA TYR A 33 -6.38 8.43 -14.05
C TYR A 33 -5.08 7.65 -14.29
N VAL A 34 -5.08 6.63 -15.15
CA VAL A 34 -3.98 5.69 -15.26
C VAL A 34 -3.37 5.63 -16.68
N ASN A 35 -4.05 6.15 -17.69
CA ASN A 35 -3.70 5.95 -19.09
C ASN A 35 -2.75 7.00 -19.71
N ASN A 36 -1.88 7.66 -18.96
CA ASN A 36 -0.85 8.53 -19.56
C ASN A 36 0.52 7.86 -19.73
N GLY A 37 0.58 6.52 -19.79
CA GLY A 37 1.80 5.74 -20.06
C GLY A 37 1.78 4.91 -21.35
N GLY A 38 0.77 5.03 -22.23
CA GLY A 38 0.67 4.18 -23.43
C GLY A 38 0.07 4.89 -24.63
N ASN A 39 0.85 5.00 -25.64
CA ASN A 39 0.64 5.53 -26.99
C ASN A 39 -0.75 5.28 -27.61
N GLY A 40 -1.35 6.36 -28.13
CA GLY A 40 -2.09 6.31 -29.40
C GLY A 40 -3.59 6.39 -29.32
N SER A 41 -4.16 7.58 -29.41
CA SER A 41 -5.10 7.96 -30.47
C SER A 41 -5.49 9.43 -30.30
N GLU A 42 -5.40 10.19 -31.39
CA GLU A 42 -5.76 11.60 -31.49
C GLU A 42 -7.23 11.83 -31.16
N GLY A 43 -7.53 12.83 -30.36
CA GLY A 43 -8.88 13.38 -30.29
C GLY A 43 -9.20 14.09 -28.98
N ASN A 44 -9.03 15.39 -28.99
CA ASN A 44 -9.57 16.42 -28.09
C ASN A 44 -8.71 16.82 -26.88
N GLU A 45 -8.07 17.96 -27.08
CA GLU A 45 -7.41 18.72 -26.04
C GLU A 45 -8.43 19.20 -25.00
N ASN A 46 -8.49 18.51 -23.87
CA ASN A 46 -8.91 19.12 -22.63
C ASN A 46 -7.74 18.98 -21.64
N GLN A 47 -7.03 20.08 -21.41
CA GLN A 47 -5.99 20.20 -20.41
C GLN A 47 -6.62 20.06 -19.01
N GLY A 48 -6.82 18.84 -18.56
CA GLY A 48 -7.30 18.48 -17.26
C GLY A 48 -6.40 17.46 -16.61
N SER A 49 -5.53 17.94 -15.75
CA SER A 49 -4.84 17.16 -14.73
C SER A 49 -3.99 16.00 -15.20
N LYS A 50 -2.81 16.30 -15.69
CA LYS A 50 -1.68 15.37 -15.64
C LYS A 50 -1.27 15.19 -14.18
N ASP A 51 -1.07 13.92 -13.79
CA ASP A 51 -0.45 13.47 -12.55
C ASP A 51 -1.30 13.60 -11.28
N VAL A 52 -2.30 12.75 -11.14
CA VAL A 52 -3.03 12.60 -9.87
C VAL A 52 -2.23 11.80 -8.83
N ILE A 53 -1.26 11.00 -9.27
CA ILE A 53 -0.32 10.32 -8.37
C ILE A 53 1.05 10.94 -8.60
N THR A 54 1.38 11.97 -7.83
CA THR A 54 2.71 12.58 -7.89
C THR A 54 3.73 11.67 -7.24
N THR A 55 4.80 11.40 -7.96
CA THR A 55 5.88 10.52 -7.54
C THR A 55 6.91 11.19 -6.64
N LYS A 56 6.79 12.49 -6.42
CA LYS A 56 7.64 13.24 -5.51
C LYS A 56 6.87 14.38 -4.89
N VAL A 57 6.87 14.41 -3.57
CA VAL A 57 6.34 15.53 -2.79
C VAL A 57 7.42 16.60 -2.75
N ALA A 58 7.09 17.82 -3.18
CA ALA A 58 8.05 18.93 -3.19
C ALA A 58 8.56 19.28 -1.78
N GLU A 59 7.70 19.09 -0.78
CA GLU A 59 8.01 19.30 0.64
C GLU A 59 7.13 18.37 1.47
N TYR A 60 7.75 17.51 2.27
CA TYR A 60 7.02 16.62 3.17
C TYR A 60 6.46 17.39 4.37
N PRO A 61 5.24 17.06 4.85
CA PRO A 61 4.68 17.67 6.05
C PRO A 61 5.64 17.54 7.23
N LYS A 62 5.73 18.58 8.05
CA LYS A 62 6.60 18.56 9.23
C LYS A 62 6.24 17.40 10.16
N GLY A 63 7.23 16.62 10.54
CA GLY A 63 7.08 15.44 11.38
C GLY A 63 6.84 14.14 10.61
N SER A 64 6.86 14.20 9.28
CA SER A 64 6.85 12.98 8.47
C SER A 64 8.16 12.20 8.60
N LEU A 65 8.05 10.89 8.50
CA LEU A 65 9.18 9.99 8.26
C LEU A 65 9.41 9.92 6.75
N VAL A 66 10.66 9.97 6.32
CA VAL A 66 11.00 9.87 4.89
C VAL A 66 12.14 8.88 4.71
N TRP A 67 11.88 7.86 3.90
CA TRP A 67 12.92 6.94 3.44
C TRP A 67 13.30 7.30 2.00
N SER A 68 14.45 7.96 1.88
CA SER A 68 15.01 8.42 0.60
C SER A 68 16.23 7.60 0.15
N LYS A 69 16.56 6.54 0.90
CA LYS A 69 17.67 5.62 0.63
C LYS A 69 17.24 4.20 0.97
N ASP A 70 17.91 3.24 0.37
CA ASP A 70 17.75 1.84 0.69
C ASP A 70 17.87 1.61 2.19
N THR A 71 16.94 0.83 2.72
CA THR A 71 16.78 0.60 4.14
C THR A 71 16.70 -0.89 4.42
N THR A 72 17.43 -1.34 5.43
CA THR A 72 17.34 -2.73 5.90
C THR A 72 16.66 -2.75 7.27
N LEU A 73 15.61 -3.55 7.39
CA LEU A 73 14.86 -3.74 8.62
C LEU A 73 15.25 -5.07 9.25
N SER A 74 15.77 -5.06 10.46
CA SER A 74 16.04 -6.25 11.29
C SER A 74 15.02 -6.47 12.41
N GLU A 75 14.09 -5.54 12.55
CA GLU A 75 12.96 -5.55 13.46
C GLU A 75 11.78 -4.84 12.83
N SER A 76 10.58 -5.09 13.32
CA SER A 76 9.37 -4.45 12.82
C SER A 76 9.42 -2.94 13.03
N VAL A 77 8.87 -2.20 12.07
CA VAL A 77 8.69 -0.76 12.17
C VAL A 77 7.21 -0.43 12.36
N GLU A 78 6.89 0.43 13.31
CA GLU A 78 5.56 0.98 13.50
C GLU A 78 5.54 2.44 13.07
N ILE A 79 4.61 2.79 12.18
CA ILE A 79 4.31 4.17 11.82
C ILE A 79 3.21 4.64 12.77
N PRO A 80 3.51 5.55 13.72
CA PRO A 80 2.57 5.93 14.78
C PRO A 80 1.33 6.65 14.24
N VAL A 81 0.22 6.59 14.99
CA VAL A 81 -0.99 7.35 14.70
C VAL A 81 -0.66 8.84 14.52
N GLY A 82 -1.22 9.45 13.49
CA GLY A 82 -0.99 10.86 13.14
C GLY A 82 0.37 11.15 12.49
N THR A 83 1.17 10.11 12.24
CA THR A 83 2.45 10.22 11.52
C THR A 83 2.30 9.63 10.12
N SER A 84 3.03 10.17 9.16
CA SER A 84 3.10 9.66 7.79
C SER A 84 4.51 9.20 7.47
N LEU A 85 4.63 8.01 6.87
CA LEU A 85 5.86 7.54 6.24
C LEU A 85 5.77 7.72 4.73
N TYR A 86 6.78 8.36 4.16
CA TYR A 86 6.98 8.47 2.71
C TYR A 86 8.19 7.64 2.31
N ILE A 87 8.01 6.78 1.31
CA ILE A 87 9.09 6.01 0.68
C ILE A 87 9.25 6.53 -0.74
N GLU A 88 10.43 7.09 -1.02
CA GLU A 88 10.71 7.75 -2.30
C GLU A 88 10.95 6.77 -3.46
N PRO A 89 10.79 7.22 -4.71
CA PRO A 89 11.00 6.39 -5.89
C PRO A 89 12.39 5.75 -5.94
N GLY A 90 12.42 4.45 -6.20
CA GLY A 90 13.63 3.66 -6.35
C GLY A 90 14.26 3.16 -5.05
N VAL A 91 13.63 3.45 -3.91
CA VAL A 91 14.08 2.93 -2.62
C VAL A 91 13.77 1.45 -2.51
N THR A 92 14.76 0.68 -2.04
CA THR A 92 14.60 -0.71 -1.66
C THR A 92 14.55 -0.85 -0.14
N VAL A 93 13.46 -1.45 0.36
CA VAL A 93 13.31 -1.85 1.76
C VAL A 93 13.54 -3.35 1.85
N THR A 94 14.62 -3.76 2.51
CA THR A 94 14.97 -5.17 2.68
C THR A 94 14.66 -5.62 4.10
N CYS A 95 13.72 -6.53 4.26
CA CYS A 95 13.38 -7.15 5.54
C CYS A 95 14.30 -8.35 5.80
N ARG A 96 14.88 -8.44 7.00
CA ARG A 96 15.69 -9.59 7.40
C ARG A 96 14.81 -10.79 7.69
N SER A 97 15.18 -11.92 7.12
CA SER A 97 14.44 -13.20 7.27
C SER A 97 14.88 -14.01 8.47
N GLU A 98 16.19 -14.05 8.75
CA GLU A 98 16.74 -14.84 9.84
C GLU A 98 16.70 -14.08 11.18
N VAL A 99 15.47 -13.75 11.63
CA VAL A 99 15.19 -13.03 12.87
C VAL A 99 14.21 -13.82 13.74
N GLN A 100 14.26 -13.63 15.06
CA GLN A 100 13.42 -14.36 15.99
C GLN A 100 11.93 -14.01 15.87
N VAL A 101 11.63 -12.76 15.54
CA VAL A 101 10.27 -12.25 15.31
C VAL A 101 10.22 -11.73 13.88
N PRO A 102 9.31 -12.23 13.04
CA PRO A 102 9.21 -11.77 11.65
C PRO A 102 9.09 -10.25 11.57
N VAL A 103 9.84 -9.64 10.66
CA VAL A 103 9.77 -8.21 10.42
C VAL A 103 8.41 -7.86 9.81
N GLU A 104 7.75 -6.85 10.34
CA GLU A 104 6.50 -6.31 9.83
C GLU A 104 6.61 -4.79 9.64
N ILE A 105 5.90 -4.24 8.66
CA ILE A 105 5.67 -2.81 8.52
C ILE A 105 4.25 -2.54 9.03
N VAL A 106 4.12 -2.09 10.26
CA VAL A 106 2.83 -1.82 10.91
C VAL A 106 2.48 -0.35 10.74
N VAL A 107 1.37 -0.08 10.08
CA VAL A 107 0.94 1.28 9.75
C VAL A 107 -0.25 1.65 10.63
N LEU A 108 0.02 2.33 11.75
CA LEU A 108 -1.03 2.90 12.59
C LEU A 108 -1.39 4.34 12.16
N GLY A 109 -0.48 5.00 11.44
CA GLY A 109 -0.66 6.29 10.77
C GLY A 109 -0.89 6.13 9.27
N ASN A 110 -0.13 6.85 8.44
CA ASN A 110 -0.27 6.85 7.00
C ASN A 110 0.99 6.35 6.30
N LEU A 111 0.82 5.74 5.11
CA LEU A 111 1.93 5.22 4.32
C LEU A 111 1.80 5.70 2.86
N TYR A 112 2.88 6.21 2.32
CA TYR A 112 2.98 6.65 0.93
C TYR A 112 4.22 6.03 0.29
N CYS A 113 4.04 4.97 -0.49
CA CYS A 113 5.07 4.40 -1.35
C CYS A 113 4.87 4.97 -2.76
N LEU A 114 5.74 5.91 -3.15
CA LEU A 114 5.53 6.76 -4.32
C LEU A 114 6.54 6.43 -5.43
N GLY A 115 6.57 5.18 -5.88
CA GLY A 115 7.39 4.74 -6.99
C GLY A 115 6.97 5.31 -8.34
N THR A 116 7.80 5.11 -9.35
CA THR A 116 7.51 5.35 -10.77
C THR A 116 7.76 4.08 -11.58
N ALA A 117 7.32 4.04 -12.83
CA ALA A 117 7.60 2.90 -13.71
C ALA A 117 9.11 2.64 -13.87
N GLU A 118 9.92 3.71 -13.89
CA GLU A 118 11.38 3.62 -14.04
C GLU A 118 12.10 3.37 -12.71
N LYS A 119 11.45 3.75 -11.59
CA LYS A 119 12.01 3.67 -10.24
C LYS A 119 10.94 3.18 -9.26
N PRO A 120 10.53 1.92 -9.32
CA PRO A 120 9.57 1.38 -8.36
C PRO A 120 10.16 1.41 -6.95
N VAL A 121 9.30 1.48 -5.96
CA VAL A 121 9.66 1.14 -4.57
C VAL A 121 9.67 -0.37 -4.47
N THR A 122 10.73 -0.96 -3.92
CA THR A 122 10.81 -2.41 -3.71
C THR A 122 10.77 -2.73 -2.23
N ILE A 123 9.87 -3.61 -1.81
CA ILE A 123 9.80 -4.14 -0.44
C ILE A 123 9.97 -5.65 -0.53
N THR A 124 11.10 -6.14 -0.03
CA THR A 124 11.57 -7.50 -0.28
C THR A 124 12.26 -8.09 0.96
N SER A 125 12.76 -9.31 0.85
CA SER A 125 13.60 -9.93 1.87
C SER A 125 15.05 -10.13 1.39
N ASP A 126 15.93 -10.41 2.32
CA ASP A 126 17.33 -10.67 2.02
C ASP A 126 17.59 -12.07 1.42
N THR A 127 16.79 -13.08 1.77
CA THR A 127 16.95 -14.45 1.24
C THR A 127 15.99 -14.79 0.10
N LYS A 128 15.01 -13.95 -0.17
CA LYS A 128 14.05 -14.08 -1.29
C LYS A 128 13.30 -15.41 -1.30
N LYS A 129 12.72 -15.75 -0.16
CA LYS A 129 11.85 -16.93 -0.01
C LYS A 129 10.49 -16.50 0.52
N PRO A 130 9.39 -17.10 0.06
CA PRO A 130 8.08 -16.89 0.63
C PRO A 130 8.09 -17.06 2.15
N ALA A 131 7.38 -16.19 2.87
CA ALA A 131 7.34 -16.13 4.34
C ALA A 131 8.65 -15.68 5.04
N ASP A 132 9.53 -15.00 4.35
CA ASP A 132 10.74 -14.44 4.96
C ASP A 132 10.44 -13.29 5.95
N TRP A 133 9.38 -12.55 5.71
CA TRP A 133 8.92 -11.44 6.55
C TRP A 133 7.39 -11.42 6.63
N GLY A 134 6.84 -10.64 7.56
CA GLY A 134 5.39 -10.60 7.81
C GLY A 134 4.64 -10.00 6.63
N GLY A 135 4.54 -8.67 6.60
CA GLY A 135 3.78 -7.94 5.60
C GLY A 135 3.62 -6.47 5.99
N ILE A 136 2.85 -5.75 5.19
CA ILE A 136 2.41 -4.37 5.46
C ILE A 136 1.03 -4.47 6.11
N ILE A 137 0.94 -4.19 7.41
CA ILE A 137 -0.28 -4.37 8.19
C ILE A 137 -0.80 -3.02 8.67
N CYS A 138 -1.87 -2.54 8.02
CA CYS A 138 -2.47 -1.24 8.32
C CYS A 138 -3.53 -1.39 9.41
N GLY A 139 -3.43 -0.54 10.42
CA GLY A 139 -4.27 -0.59 11.60
C GLY A 139 -5.57 0.22 11.50
N TYR A 140 -6.37 0.17 12.55
CA TYR A 140 -7.69 0.81 12.63
C TYR A 140 -7.67 2.35 12.55
N ASN A 141 -6.52 2.97 12.76
CA ASN A 141 -6.32 4.43 12.70
C ASN A 141 -5.55 4.86 11.44
N SER A 142 -5.22 3.93 10.56
CA SER A 142 -4.58 4.26 9.29
C SER A 142 -5.58 4.97 8.38
N GLU A 143 -5.41 6.28 8.20
CA GLU A 143 -6.39 7.10 7.47
C GLU A 143 -6.17 7.04 5.96
N GLU A 144 -4.90 6.98 5.53
CA GLU A 144 -4.57 6.96 4.11
C GLU A 144 -3.33 6.10 3.82
N VAL A 145 -3.45 5.25 2.79
CA VAL A 145 -2.33 4.45 2.27
C VAL A 145 -2.28 4.56 0.76
N VAL A 146 -1.12 4.87 0.21
CA VAL A 146 -0.88 4.93 -1.23
C VAL A 146 0.28 4.01 -1.58
N LEU A 147 0.01 3.01 -2.39
CA LEU A 147 1.01 2.13 -3.02
C LEU A 147 0.94 2.35 -4.53
N ASN A 148 1.93 3.06 -5.09
CA ASN A 148 2.00 3.32 -6.52
C ASN A 148 3.37 2.90 -7.06
N HIS A 149 3.39 2.04 -8.06
CA HIS A 149 4.60 1.40 -8.58
C HIS A 149 5.44 0.80 -7.46
N VAL A 150 4.84 -0.12 -6.71
CA VAL A 150 5.50 -0.86 -5.62
C VAL A 150 5.63 -2.32 -6.00
N ASP A 151 6.80 -2.87 -5.75
CA ASP A 151 7.09 -4.28 -5.87
C ASP A 151 7.15 -4.88 -4.46
N VAL A 152 6.27 -5.84 -4.13
CA VAL A 152 6.15 -6.46 -2.79
C VAL A 152 6.28 -7.95 -2.91
N ALA A 153 7.34 -8.51 -2.33
CA ALA A 153 7.62 -9.94 -2.44
C ALA A 153 8.11 -10.57 -1.13
N TYR A 154 7.92 -11.89 -1.04
CA TYR A 154 8.43 -12.79 0.00
C TYR A 154 7.84 -12.57 1.39
N ALA A 155 6.71 -11.88 1.49
CA ALA A 155 5.94 -11.71 2.71
C ALA A 155 5.14 -12.98 3.07
N GLY A 156 4.45 -12.93 4.20
CA GLY A 156 3.51 -13.95 4.62
C GLY A 156 3.97 -14.82 5.78
N ALA A 157 5.01 -14.40 6.51
CA ALA A 157 5.47 -15.13 7.69
C ALA A 157 4.37 -15.24 8.76
N THR A 158 4.37 -16.35 9.48
CA THR A 158 3.50 -16.55 10.64
C THR A 158 3.96 -15.62 11.78
N PRO A 159 3.09 -14.77 12.33
CA PRO A 159 3.44 -13.91 13.44
C PRO A 159 3.72 -14.73 14.70
N THR A 160 4.45 -14.15 15.62
CA THR A 160 4.63 -14.65 16.99
C THR A 160 3.83 -13.79 17.97
N GLU A 161 3.75 -14.18 19.23
CA GLU A 161 3.16 -13.33 20.26
C GLU A 161 3.86 -11.98 20.43
N SER A 162 5.12 -11.88 20.01
CA SER A 162 5.92 -10.66 20.03
C SER A 162 5.82 -9.85 18.73
N SER A 163 5.14 -10.33 17.71
CA SER A 163 4.94 -9.60 16.45
C SER A 163 4.10 -8.34 16.67
N ALA A 164 4.48 -7.25 16.03
CA ALA A 164 3.82 -5.96 16.20
C ALA A 164 2.34 -5.99 15.80
N SER A 165 1.99 -6.69 14.74
CA SER A 165 0.59 -6.90 14.32
C SER A 165 -0.23 -7.63 15.40
N PHE A 166 0.35 -8.65 16.05
CA PHE A 166 -0.30 -9.41 17.11
C PHE A 166 -0.47 -8.55 18.38
N GLN A 167 0.56 -7.84 18.80
CA GLN A 167 0.53 -6.95 19.96
C GLN A 167 -0.50 -5.81 19.78
N ASN A 168 -0.62 -5.28 18.59
CA ASN A 168 -1.61 -4.26 18.23
C ASN A 168 -3.01 -4.83 17.92
N LYS A 169 -3.20 -6.15 17.99
CA LYS A 169 -4.48 -6.85 17.72
C LYS A 169 -5.08 -6.51 16.37
N LEU A 170 -4.25 -6.45 15.34
CA LEU A 170 -4.67 -6.03 14.00
C LEU A 170 -5.26 -7.19 13.18
N PHE A 171 -4.41 -7.97 12.50
CA PHE A 171 -4.87 -9.02 11.61
C PHE A 171 -5.12 -10.35 12.34
N LYS A 172 -4.18 -10.77 13.18
CA LYS A 172 -4.24 -12.04 13.92
C LYS A 172 -4.49 -11.79 15.40
N THR A 173 -5.39 -12.58 15.97
CA THR A 173 -5.62 -12.66 17.42
C THR A 173 -5.15 -13.99 17.99
N THR A 174 -4.75 -14.92 17.12
CA THR A 174 -4.18 -16.23 17.43
C THR A 174 -3.00 -16.48 16.48
N ILE A 175 -2.05 -17.32 16.91
CA ILE A 175 -0.92 -17.75 16.10
C ILE A 175 -1.36 -18.95 15.26
N ASP A 176 -1.91 -18.74 14.09
CA ASP A 176 -2.56 -19.77 13.27
C ASP A 176 -2.28 -19.68 11.75
N GLY A 177 -1.16 -19.18 11.37
CA GLY A 177 -0.74 -19.08 9.96
C GLY A 177 -0.20 -17.71 9.58
N GLY A 178 0.22 -17.56 8.34
CA GLY A 178 0.83 -16.35 7.83
C GLY A 178 -0.11 -15.14 7.80
N VAL A 179 0.47 -13.96 7.75
CA VAL A 179 -0.27 -12.72 7.46
C VAL A 179 -0.26 -12.47 5.94
N PRO A 180 -1.19 -11.68 5.38
CA PRO A 180 -1.14 -11.28 3.98
C PRO A 180 0.03 -10.34 3.72
N ALA A 181 0.47 -10.22 2.46
CA ALA A 181 1.50 -9.27 2.11
C ALA A 181 1.06 -7.82 2.34
N PHE A 182 -0.23 -7.54 2.15
CA PHE A 182 -0.85 -6.25 2.48
C PHE A 182 -2.20 -6.46 3.16
N HIS A 183 -2.40 -5.82 4.30
CA HIS A 183 -3.68 -5.79 5.03
C HIS A 183 -4.15 -4.37 5.32
N PHE A 184 -5.46 -4.12 5.14
CA PHE A 184 -6.08 -2.84 5.49
C PHE A 184 -7.40 -3.07 6.23
N CYS A 185 -7.58 -2.44 7.39
CA CYS A 185 -8.76 -2.69 8.23
C CYS A 185 -9.56 -1.46 8.70
N ASN A 186 -9.08 -0.23 8.45
CA ASN A 186 -9.83 0.96 8.87
C ASN A 186 -11.05 1.17 7.97
N VAL A 187 -12.26 0.97 8.51
CA VAL A 187 -13.52 1.10 7.77
C VAL A 187 -13.77 2.52 7.20
N ASN A 188 -13.17 3.53 7.78
CA ASN A 188 -13.26 4.93 7.33
C ASN A 188 -12.00 5.39 6.57
N GLY A 189 -10.98 4.56 6.55
CA GLY A 189 -9.73 4.87 5.87
C GLY A 189 -9.83 4.76 4.36
N LYS A 190 -8.82 5.27 3.68
CA LYS A 190 -8.72 5.28 2.23
C LYS A 190 -7.41 4.64 1.79
N PHE A 191 -7.44 3.95 0.66
CA PHE A 191 -6.19 3.46 0.07
C PHE A 191 -6.23 3.48 -1.47
N VAL A 192 -5.06 3.63 -2.05
CA VAL A 192 -4.81 3.46 -3.47
C VAL A 192 -3.71 2.44 -3.64
N MET A 193 -3.98 1.40 -4.41
CA MET A 193 -3.00 0.41 -4.85
C MET A 193 -3.00 0.41 -6.36
N ALA A 194 -1.96 0.96 -6.96
CA ALA A 194 -1.91 1.17 -8.40
C ALA A 194 -0.56 0.77 -9.01
N ASN A 195 -0.59 0.20 -10.22
CA ASN A 195 0.60 -0.08 -11.02
C ASN A 195 1.67 -0.91 -10.28
N SER A 196 1.24 -1.73 -9.33
CA SER A 196 2.13 -2.42 -8.39
C SER A 196 2.18 -3.92 -8.68
N PHE A 197 3.27 -4.56 -8.22
CA PHE A 197 3.52 -5.97 -8.42
C PHE A 197 3.64 -6.65 -7.05
N PHE A 198 2.77 -7.64 -6.81
CA PHE A 198 2.79 -8.48 -5.61
C PHE A 198 3.08 -9.90 -6.04
N HIS A 199 4.16 -10.50 -5.56
CA HIS A 199 4.57 -11.83 -6.02
C HIS A 199 5.37 -12.61 -4.99
N ASP A 200 5.46 -13.92 -5.18
CA ASP A 200 6.22 -14.83 -4.31
C ASP A 200 5.90 -14.71 -2.81
N ASN A 201 4.70 -14.25 -2.47
CA ASN A 201 4.27 -14.17 -1.09
C ASN A 201 3.65 -15.50 -0.64
N TYR A 202 3.84 -15.85 0.63
CA TYR A 202 3.43 -17.15 1.15
C TYR A 202 1.93 -17.32 1.31
N ASN A 203 1.22 -16.24 1.66
CA ASN A 203 -0.21 -16.20 1.91
C ASN A 203 -0.89 -15.26 0.90
N ASP A 204 -2.10 -14.73 1.22
CA ASP A 204 -2.81 -13.79 0.37
C ASP A 204 -1.92 -12.61 -0.01
N GLN A 205 -2.04 -12.15 -1.26
CA GLN A 205 -1.35 -10.95 -1.68
C GLN A 205 -1.94 -9.72 -0.97
N THR A 206 -3.27 -9.67 -0.87
CA THR A 206 -3.95 -8.57 -0.19
C THR A 206 -5.17 -9.05 0.59
N TYR A 207 -5.46 -8.39 1.72
CA TYR A 207 -6.59 -8.72 2.59
C TYR A 207 -7.23 -7.44 3.14
N PHE A 208 -8.51 -7.25 2.85
CA PHE A 208 -9.26 -6.06 3.22
C PHE A 208 -10.40 -6.42 4.17
N THR A 209 -10.41 -5.84 5.36
CA THR A 209 -11.48 -5.97 6.35
C THR A 209 -12.19 -4.64 6.61
N GLY A 210 -11.84 -3.60 5.85
CA GLY A 210 -12.43 -2.27 5.89
C GLY A 210 -11.80 -1.37 4.83
N GLY A 211 -12.31 -0.16 4.71
CA GLY A 211 -11.74 0.90 3.90
C GLY A 211 -12.45 1.17 2.57
N ASN A 212 -12.08 2.31 2.02
CA ASN A 212 -12.52 2.78 0.71
C ASN A 212 -11.28 2.78 -0.19
N GLY A 213 -11.24 1.93 -1.19
CA GLY A 213 -10.02 1.68 -1.94
C GLY A 213 -10.17 1.67 -3.45
N LEU A 214 -9.08 2.04 -4.12
CA LEU A 214 -8.88 1.87 -5.54
C LEU A 214 -7.75 0.86 -5.75
N ILE A 215 -8.03 -0.24 -6.47
CA ILE A 215 -7.09 -1.30 -6.79
C ILE A 215 -7.04 -1.43 -8.31
N ILE A 216 -5.98 -0.90 -8.94
CA ILE A 216 -5.99 -0.70 -10.38
C ILE A 216 -4.61 -0.98 -11.01
N ASN A 217 -4.63 -1.69 -12.14
CA ASN A 217 -3.45 -2.02 -12.94
C ASN A 217 -2.35 -2.77 -12.17
N ASN A 218 -2.69 -3.55 -11.16
CA ASN A 218 -1.71 -4.33 -10.45
C ASN A 218 -1.52 -5.70 -11.10
N ILE A 219 -0.38 -6.32 -10.82
CA ILE A 219 -0.09 -7.70 -11.14
C ILE A 219 0.08 -8.45 -9.82
N PHE A 220 -0.63 -9.57 -9.71
CA PHE A 220 -0.53 -10.50 -8.59
C PHE A 220 -0.05 -11.84 -9.15
N ALA A 221 1.10 -12.33 -8.71
CA ALA A 221 1.67 -13.56 -9.21
C ALA A 221 2.26 -14.42 -8.09
N ASP A 222 2.33 -15.71 -8.33
CA ASP A 222 3.04 -16.67 -7.49
C ASP A 222 2.72 -16.50 -5.99
N SER A 223 1.42 -16.48 -5.66
CA SER A 223 0.93 -16.45 -4.29
C SER A 223 0.54 -17.84 -3.81
N GLY A 224 0.52 -18.02 -2.48
CA GLY A 224 -0.16 -19.16 -1.92
C GLY A 224 0.61 -20.45 -1.88
N ASN A 225 1.77 -20.43 -1.28
CA ASN A 225 2.40 -21.67 -0.79
C ASN A 225 1.76 -22.17 0.52
N ALA A 226 0.84 -21.40 1.10
CA ALA A 226 0.01 -21.81 2.24
C ALA A 226 -1.12 -22.73 1.76
N ALA A 227 -1.50 -23.72 2.59
CA ALA A 227 -2.56 -24.67 2.25
C ALA A 227 -3.93 -24.01 2.03
N ASP A 228 -4.15 -22.86 2.67
CA ASP A 228 -5.42 -22.14 2.70
C ASP A 228 -5.28 -20.65 2.31
N GLY A 229 -4.25 -20.28 1.60
CA GLY A 229 -3.98 -18.90 1.17
C GLY A 229 -3.67 -18.79 -0.31
N GLY A 230 -3.54 -17.57 -0.79
CA GLY A 230 -3.11 -17.31 -2.16
C GLY A 230 -4.06 -16.46 -2.97
N GLU A 231 -5.05 -15.85 -2.34
CA GLU A 231 -5.92 -14.92 -3.04
C GLU A 231 -5.15 -13.64 -3.42
N ALA A 232 -5.35 -13.21 -4.67
CA ALA A 232 -4.82 -11.94 -5.13
C ALA A 232 -5.48 -10.77 -4.37
N ILE A 233 -6.81 -10.79 -4.27
CA ILE A 233 -7.60 -9.75 -3.61
C ILE A 233 -8.65 -10.43 -2.73
N ASN A 234 -8.38 -10.51 -1.43
CA ASN A 234 -9.30 -11.07 -0.44
C ASN A 234 -10.06 -9.95 0.26
N VAL A 235 -11.40 -9.91 0.08
CA VAL A 235 -12.23 -8.82 0.57
C VAL A 235 -13.29 -9.36 1.53
N LYS A 236 -13.41 -8.74 2.68
CA LYS A 236 -14.44 -9.04 3.68
C LYS A 236 -15.45 -7.89 3.77
N ALA A 237 -16.45 -8.03 4.65
CA ALA A 237 -17.47 -7.01 4.85
C ALA A 237 -16.88 -5.65 5.28
N GLY A 238 -17.57 -4.57 4.97
CA GLY A 238 -17.19 -3.20 5.36
C GLY A 238 -16.24 -2.48 4.40
N CYS A 239 -15.89 -3.09 3.27
CA CYS A 239 -15.08 -2.47 2.24
C CYS A 239 -15.93 -1.83 1.13
N LYS A 240 -15.43 -0.73 0.56
CA LYS A 240 -15.93 -0.14 -0.69
C LYS A 240 -14.73 -0.03 -1.64
N LEU A 241 -14.70 -0.88 -2.66
CA LEU A 241 -13.56 -1.02 -3.54
C LEU A 241 -13.94 -0.82 -4.99
N ASP A 242 -13.15 0.00 -5.67
CA ASP A 242 -13.13 0.08 -7.12
C ASP A 242 -11.93 -0.74 -7.63
N VAL A 243 -12.21 -1.81 -8.38
CA VAL A 243 -11.19 -2.78 -8.81
C VAL A 243 -11.21 -2.88 -10.34
N ALA A 244 -10.09 -2.56 -10.98
CA ALA A 244 -10.01 -2.56 -12.43
C ALA A 244 -8.62 -2.93 -12.96
N ASN A 245 -8.57 -3.58 -14.13
CA ASN A 245 -7.34 -3.86 -14.88
C ASN A 245 -6.23 -4.64 -14.12
N ASN A 246 -6.58 -5.35 -13.07
CA ASN A 246 -5.60 -6.18 -12.39
C ASN A 246 -5.44 -7.52 -13.13
N ARG A 247 -4.27 -8.14 -12.97
CA ARG A 247 -3.94 -9.48 -13.51
C ARG A 247 -3.51 -10.39 -12.37
N SER A 248 -3.93 -11.63 -12.40
CA SER A 248 -3.52 -12.70 -11.50
C SER A 248 -3.27 -13.98 -12.28
#